data_82a193b7ee4e644ab9ef67159f507d76
#
_entry.id   82a193b7ee4e644ab9ef67159f507d76
#
_cell.length_a   1.000
_cell.length_b   1.000
_cell.length_c   1.000
_cell.angle_alpha   90.00
_cell.angle_beta   90.00
_cell.angle_gamma   90.00
#
_symmetry.space_group_name_H-M   'P 1'
#
loop_
_entity.id
_entity.type
_entity.pdbx_description
1 polymer ?
#
loop_
_entity_poly.entity_id
_entity_poly.type
_entity_poly.pdbx_seq_one_letter_code
_entity_poly.pdbx_strand_id
1 'polypeptide(L)'
;MVGEGLEITEEGTLSVTDKWNKPLKELTTKVDTNTTNITNLTSRLDSLADDVSYNTSDISYWSGRINSLDNSLGSCWDSVTSLQGDISNLRKVVQDLQDKVNSPTT
;
A
#
# COMPACT_ATOMS: atom_id res chain seq x y z
N MET A 1 -51.40 -17.83 39.68
CA MET A 1 -51.25 -16.62 38.82
C MET A 1 -49.79 -16.49 38.38
N VAL A 2 -49.56 -16.40 37.11
CA VAL A 2 -48.20 -16.19 36.58
C VAL A 2 -47.96 -14.70 36.37
N GLY A 3 -46.68 -14.29 36.40
CA GLY A 3 -46.31 -12.92 36.20
C GLY A 3 -46.48 -12.49 34.73
N GLU A 4 -46.40 -11.18 34.50
CA GLU A 4 -46.47 -10.60 33.17
C GLU A 4 -45.33 -11.15 32.31
N GLY A 5 -45.66 -11.58 31.11
CA GLY A 5 -44.67 -12.17 30.19
C GLY A 5 -44.57 -13.68 30.28
N LEU A 6 -45.31 -14.32 31.20
CA LEU A 6 -45.32 -15.76 31.37
C LEU A 6 -46.73 -16.28 31.23
N GLU A 7 -46.86 -17.51 30.74
CA GLU A 7 -48.15 -18.22 30.64
C GLU A 7 -47.96 -19.71 30.88
N ILE A 8 -49.05 -20.37 31.24
CA ILE A 8 -49.07 -21.83 31.34
C ILE A 8 -49.81 -22.35 30.10
N THR A 9 -49.18 -23.23 29.34
CA THR A 9 -49.73 -23.82 28.13
C THR A 9 -50.83 -24.83 28.50
N GLU A 10 -51.59 -25.27 27.48
CA GLU A 10 -52.61 -26.30 27.65
C GLU A 10 -52.05 -27.60 28.22
N GLU A 11 -50.79 -27.89 27.92
CA GLU A 11 -50.08 -29.06 28.46
C GLU A 11 -49.56 -28.82 29.87
N GLY A 12 -49.81 -27.63 30.47
CA GLY A 12 -49.38 -27.32 31.81
C GLY A 12 -47.92 -26.85 31.90
N THR A 13 -47.29 -26.56 30.77
CA THR A 13 -45.89 -26.10 30.72
C THR A 13 -45.84 -24.57 30.85
N LEU A 14 -44.96 -24.08 31.69
CA LEU A 14 -44.71 -22.65 31.81
C LEU A 14 -43.95 -22.17 30.56
N SER A 15 -44.46 -21.14 29.94
CA SER A 15 -43.81 -20.60 28.75
C SER A 15 -43.77 -19.08 28.76
N VAL A 16 -42.88 -18.52 27.94
CA VAL A 16 -42.77 -17.08 27.79
C VAL A 16 -43.78 -16.59 26.76
N THR A 17 -44.53 -15.55 27.12
CA THR A 17 -45.54 -14.97 26.22
C THR A 17 -44.86 -14.19 25.07
N ASP A 18 -45.67 -13.85 24.06
CA ASP A 18 -45.22 -13.04 22.93
C ASP A 18 -44.63 -11.71 23.35
N LYS A 19 -45.03 -11.19 24.51
CA LYS A 19 -44.46 -9.96 25.05
C LYS A 19 -42.94 -10.05 25.19
N TRP A 20 -42.42 -11.21 25.58
CA TRP A 20 -40.98 -11.46 25.74
C TRP A 20 -40.38 -12.22 24.55
N ASN A 21 -41.14 -13.14 23.95
CA ASN A 21 -40.67 -13.95 22.83
C ASN A 21 -40.30 -13.11 21.60
N LYS A 22 -41.15 -12.13 21.27
CA LYS A 22 -40.91 -11.28 20.09
C LYS A 22 -39.64 -10.46 20.24
N PRO A 23 -39.44 -9.71 21.35
CA PRO A 23 -38.17 -8.98 21.53
C PRO A 23 -36.95 -9.89 21.59
N LEU A 24 -37.07 -11.09 22.18
CA LEU A 24 -35.98 -12.06 22.25
C LEU A 24 -35.59 -12.56 20.87
N LYS A 25 -36.59 -12.86 20.01
CA LYS A 25 -36.32 -13.26 18.63
C LYS A 25 -35.63 -12.15 17.82
N GLU A 26 -36.13 -10.93 18.00
CA GLU A 26 -35.53 -9.75 17.34
C GLU A 26 -34.08 -9.56 17.78
N LEU A 27 -33.81 -9.71 19.07
CA LEU A 27 -32.46 -9.59 19.62
C LEU A 27 -31.55 -10.71 19.09
N THR A 28 -32.06 -11.95 19.04
CA THR A 28 -31.33 -13.09 18.48
C THR A 28 -30.94 -12.80 17.01
N THR A 29 -31.87 -12.29 16.22
CA THR A 29 -31.63 -11.93 14.82
C THR A 29 -30.53 -10.86 14.71
N LYS A 30 -30.60 -9.86 15.57
CA LYS A 30 -29.58 -8.81 15.60
C LYS A 30 -28.18 -9.36 15.96
N VAL A 31 -28.15 -10.24 16.97
CA VAL A 31 -26.89 -10.88 17.38
C VAL A 31 -26.34 -11.75 16.26
N ASP A 32 -27.17 -12.52 15.57
CA ASP A 32 -26.76 -13.36 14.46
C ASP A 32 -26.24 -12.52 13.30
N THR A 33 -26.92 -11.43 12.98
CA THR A 33 -26.48 -10.48 11.95
C THR A 33 -25.12 -9.86 12.32
N ASN A 34 -24.99 -9.45 13.58
CA ASN A 34 -23.74 -8.88 14.06
C ASN A 34 -22.59 -9.90 13.99
N THR A 35 -22.87 -11.15 14.35
CA THR A 35 -21.89 -12.24 14.26
C THR A 35 -21.42 -12.43 12.82
N THR A 36 -22.35 -12.46 11.87
CA THR A 36 -22.05 -12.58 10.44
C THR A 36 -21.20 -11.39 9.96
N ASN A 37 -21.61 -10.18 10.35
CA ASN A 37 -20.88 -8.97 9.99
C ASN A 37 -19.46 -8.96 10.55
N ILE A 38 -19.29 -9.40 11.80
CA ILE A 38 -17.97 -9.50 12.43
C ILE A 38 -17.10 -10.50 11.68
N THR A 39 -17.64 -11.66 11.31
CA THR A 39 -16.91 -12.66 10.54
C THR A 39 -16.45 -12.09 9.18
N ASN A 40 -17.36 -11.41 8.49
CA ASN A 40 -17.05 -10.80 7.19
C ASN A 40 -15.99 -9.70 7.32
N LEU A 41 -16.12 -8.87 8.34
CA LEU A 41 -15.15 -7.80 8.60
C LEU A 41 -13.78 -8.35 8.96
N THR A 42 -13.74 -9.43 9.74
CA THR A 42 -12.49 -10.11 10.11
C THR A 42 -11.77 -10.62 8.85
N SER A 43 -12.51 -11.27 7.95
CA SER A 43 -11.94 -11.76 6.68
C SER A 43 -11.41 -10.62 5.81
N ARG A 44 -12.15 -9.52 5.75
CA ARG A 44 -11.73 -8.34 4.98
C ARG A 44 -10.49 -7.70 5.59
N LEU A 45 -10.44 -7.65 6.91
CA LEU A 45 -9.28 -7.12 7.62
C LEU A 45 -8.04 -7.98 7.37
N ASP A 46 -8.17 -9.29 7.41
CA ASP A 46 -7.07 -10.22 7.12
C ASP A 46 -6.54 -10.01 5.69
N SER A 47 -7.45 -9.91 4.71
CA SER A 47 -7.07 -9.65 3.32
C SER A 47 -6.38 -8.30 3.18
N LEU A 48 -6.87 -7.29 3.86
CA LEU A 48 -6.26 -5.96 3.84
C LEU A 48 -4.87 -5.97 4.47
N ALA A 49 -4.69 -6.70 5.56
CA ALA A 49 -3.39 -6.85 6.21
C ALA A 49 -2.38 -7.49 5.26
N ASP A 50 -2.81 -8.51 4.50
CA ASP A 50 -1.97 -9.15 3.49
C ASP A 50 -1.59 -8.17 2.38
N ASP A 51 -2.56 -7.40 1.88
CA ASP A 51 -2.31 -6.39 0.84
C ASP A 51 -1.31 -5.34 1.32
N VAL A 52 -1.47 -4.87 2.56
CA VAL A 52 -0.54 -3.91 3.16
C VAL A 52 0.87 -4.50 3.25
N SER A 53 0.97 -5.78 3.61
CA SER A 53 2.26 -6.47 3.70
C SER A 53 2.94 -6.55 2.33
N TYR A 54 2.20 -6.93 1.30
CA TYR A 54 2.70 -6.97 -0.08
C TYR A 54 3.14 -5.57 -0.54
N ASN A 55 2.31 -4.57 -0.30
CA ASN A 55 2.63 -3.20 -0.68
C ASN A 55 3.89 -2.69 0.02
N THR A 56 4.05 -3.03 1.30
CA THR A 56 5.25 -2.66 2.06
C THR A 56 6.49 -3.28 1.44
N SER A 57 6.41 -4.56 1.07
CA SER A 57 7.52 -5.26 0.40
C SER A 57 7.85 -4.63 -0.95
N ASP A 58 6.82 -4.30 -1.73
CA ASP A 58 6.99 -3.66 -3.04
C ASP A 58 7.64 -2.28 -2.89
N ILE A 59 7.20 -1.49 -1.92
CA ILE A 59 7.77 -0.17 -1.65
C ILE A 59 9.26 -0.30 -1.31
N SER A 60 9.62 -1.26 -0.47
CA SER A 60 11.03 -1.51 -0.11
C SER A 60 11.86 -1.90 -1.34
N TYR A 61 11.33 -2.80 -2.16
CA TYR A 61 12.00 -3.24 -3.38
C TYR A 61 12.22 -2.08 -4.34
N TRP A 62 11.18 -1.32 -4.63
CA TRP A 62 11.29 -0.20 -5.57
C TRP A 62 12.13 0.95 -5.01
N SER A 63 12.10 1.18 -3.71
CA SER A 63 12.99 2.16 -3.06
C SER A 63 14.46 1.79 -3.28
N GLY A 64 14.79 0.50 -3.14
CA GLY A 64 16.13 0.00 -3.42
C GLY A 64 16.53 0.20 -4.88
N ARG A 65 15.59 -0.08 -5.79
CA ARG A 65 15.81 0.12 -7.24
C ARG A 65 16.04 1.60 -7.58
N ILE A 66 15.24 2.46 -6.97
CA ILE A 66 15.39 3.91 -7.18
C ILE A 66 16.74 4.38 -6.68
N ASN A 67 17.18 3.93 -5.51
CA ASN A 67 18.51 4.28 -5.00
C ASN A 67 19.64 3.81 -5.92
N SER A 68 19.55 2.59 -6.44
CA SER A 68 20.52 2.06 -7.39
C SER A 68 20.54 2.87 -8.68
N LEU A 69 19.38 3.25 -9.17
CA LEU A 69 19.23 4.05 -10.37
C LEU A 69 19.80 5.45 -10.16
N ASP A 70 19.53 6.05 -9.01
CA ASP A 70 20.06 7.35 -8.65
C ASP A 70 21.60 7.35 -8.64
N ASN A 71 22.18 6.31 -8.05
CA ASN A 71 23.64 6.14 -8.03
C ASN A 71 24.20 5.96 -9.44
N SER A 72 23.53 5.17 -10.28
CA SER A 72 23.94 4.97 -11.67
C SER A 72 23.85 6.27 -12.47
N LEU A 73 22.81 7.04 -12.23
CA LEU A 73 22.62 8.34 -12.87
C LEU A 73 23.72 9.32 -12.46
N GLY A 74 24.08 9.34 -11.17
CA GLY A 74 25.19 10.14 -10.67
C GLY A 74 26.50 9.80 -11.37
N SER A 75 26.80 8.51 -11.49
CA SER A 75 28.01 8.03 -12.21
C SER A 75 27.96 8.42 -13.68
N CYS A 76 26.81 8.31 -14.31
CA CYS A 76 26.63 8.74 -15.71
C CYS A 76 26.86 10.23 -15.88
N TRP A 77 26.36 11.02 -14.97
CA TRP A 77 26.53 12.47 -14.97
C TRP A 77 28.01 12.85 -14.81
N ASP A 78 28.73 12.16 -13.92
CA ASP A 78 30.16 12.35 -13.73
C ASP A 78 30.92 12.06 -15.03
N SER A 79 30.55 10.98 -15.72
CA SER A 79 31.16 10.63 -17.02
C SER A 79 30.87 11.68 -18.07
N VAL A 80 29.67 12.20 -18.13
CA VAL A 80 29.28 13.27 -19.06
C VAL A 80 30.11 14.52 -18.76
N THR A 81 30.26 14.88 -17.51
CA THR A 81 31.07 16.04 -17.10
C THR A 81 32.54 15.89 -17.53
N SER A 82 33.10 14.68 -17.33
CA SER A 82 34.48 14.38 -17.78
C SER A 82 34.62 14.50 -19.29
N LEU A 83 33.65 13.98 -20.04
CA LEU A 83 33.63 14.07 -21.50
C LEU A 83 33.52 15.51 -21.97
N GLN A 84 32.73 16.33 -21.31
CA GLN A 84 32.61 17.76 -21.62
C GLN A 84 33.98 18.46 -21.43
N GLY A 85 34.69 18.11 -20.37
CA GLY A 85 36.05 18.63 -20.13
C GLY A 85 37.02 18.20 -21.24
N ASP A 86 36.98 16.92 -21.63
CA ASP A 86 37.82 16.39 -22.71
C ASP A 86 37.53 17.09 -24.04
N ILE A 87 36.28 17.31 -24.35
CA ILE A 87 35.84 18.02 -25.57
C ILE A 87 36.39 19.45 -25.54
N SER A 88 36.29 20.14 -24.42
CA SER A 88 36.83 21.48 -24.24
C SER A 88 38.33 21.50 -24.50
N ASN A 89 39.07 20.55 -23.94
CA ASN A 89 40.51 20.44 -24.13
C ASN A 89 40.89 20.15 -25.58
N LEU A 90 40.14 19.26 -26.23
CA LEU A 90 40.37 18.92 -27.65
C LEU A 90 40.11 20.12 -28.56
N ARG A 91 39.05 20.89 -28.28
CA ARG A 91 38.77 22.13 -29.03
C ARG A 91 39.95 23.10 -28.93
N LYS A 92 40.51 23.21 -27.75
CA LYS A 92 41.68 24.08 -27.52
C LYS A 92 42.88 23.61 -28.31
N VAL A 93 43.16 22.30 -28.28
CA VAL A 93 44.25 21.70 -29.04
C VAL A 93 44.05 21.93 -30.54
N VAL A 94 42.83 21.71 -31.05
CA VAL A 94 42.51 21.95 -32.46
C VAL A 94 42.72 23.41 -32.83
N GLN A 95 42.29 24.32 -31.96
CA GLN A 95 42.48 25.75 -32.21
C GLN A 95 43.97 26.11 -32.25
N ASP A 96 44.79 25.58 -31.33
CA ASP A 96 46.21 25.80 -31.29
C ASP A 96 46.90 25.27 -32.56
N LEU A 97 46.52 24.09 -33.03
CA LEU A 97 47.04 23.50 -34.26
C LEU A 97 46.63 24.31 -35.49
N GLN A 98 45.39 24.78 -35.51
CA GLN A 98 44.88 25.61 -36.61
C GLN A 98 45.68 26.94 -36.69
N ASP A 99 45.95 27.55 -35.54
CA ASP A 99 46.78 28.78 -35.46
C ASP A 99 48.18 28.54 -35.97
N LYS A 100 48.77 27.39 -35.63
CA LYS A 100 50.09 27.03 -36.11
C LYS A 100 50.15 26.84 -37.63
N VAL A 101 49.12 26.21 -38.17
CA VAL A 101 48.99 26.01 -39.63
C VAL A 101 48.82 27.35 -40.36
N ASN A 102 48.03 28.25 -39.80
CA ASN A 102 47.66 29.52 -40.38
C ASN A 102 48.81 30.60 -40.17
N SER A 103 49.69 30.34 -39.25
CA SER A 103 50.81 31.26 -38.94
C SER A 103 52.13 30.61 -39.33
N PRO A 104 52.47 30.69 -40.58
CA PRO A 104 53.75 30.06 -41.06
C PRO A 104 54.97 30.58 -40.32
N THR A 105 55.74 29.66 -39.85
CA THR A 105 57.06 30.02 -39.24
C THR A 105 58.05 30.42 -40.31
N THR A 106 58.56 31.50 -40.10
CA THR A 106 59.63 31.96 -40.94
C THR A 106 60.95 31.52 -40.38
#